data_fde52cce77ee283af0f5104d7dfe345a
#
_entry.id   fde52cce77ee283af0f5104d7dfe345a
#
_cell.length_a   1.000
_cell.length_b   1.000
_cell.length_c   1.000
_cell.angle_alpha   90.00
_cell.angle_beta   90.00
_cell.angle_gamma   90.00
#
_symmetry.space_group_name_H-M   'P 1'
#
loop_
_entity.id
_entity.type
_entity.pdbx_description
1 polymer ?
#
loop_
_entity_poly.entity_id
_entity_poly.type
_entity_poly.pdbx_seq_one_letter_code
_entity_poly.pdbx_strand_id
1 'polypeptide(L)'
;MKKKKFIIIGVLAVVVLAVLGGIWSLTHSKEEKKTSHYETMVAQKALPLTMSGNVSPKEVRSFMVTKKNLAQMEVKDGQKVTNGQVLYTTYNQANASELDELKVTLAKYQRAKTTANQKLQDARNTLNKMQSSDEGYSEAKDAVASANDEVADATDSINATQRKIDQVSQEVSPNSVAPFDGDVAVKYDDNGNAKVTVSSSALQMVTTVSEYDYAKVKTGDSVTVSAVATGKKQDATITLVDAHPTTTNATNGSKYKVYADLDAKNFIDGQTIKAKVAQAGIVIAKSCVRQGKVYVVEDGKVTSQAITGKEVDGQYIVTAGLTAGQKVVSNPDGDLKEGEQLP
;
A
#
# COMPACT_ATOMS: atom_id res chain seq x y z
N MET A 1 -35.08 -2.84 34.80
CA MET A 1 -36.17 -2.67 33.81
C MET A 1 -35.59 -2.75 32.42
N LYS A 2 -35.93 -3.80 31.72
CA LYS A 2 -36.38 -3.96 30.34
C LYS A 2 -35.45 -3.39 29.25
N LYS A 3 -34.66 -4.28 28.60
CA LYS A 3 -34.91 -4.86 27.27
C LYS A 3 -34.79 -3.87 26.11
N LYS A 4 -33.80 -4.07 25.26
CA LYS A 4 -34.09 -4.40 23.84
C LYS A 4 -32.86 -4.97 23.15
N LYS A 5 -32.89 -6.23 22.85
CA LYS A 5 -32.19 -6.96 21.80
C LYS A 5 -32.78 -6.52 20.47
N PHE A 6 -31.98 -6.34 19.43
CA PHE A 6 -32.35 -6.55 18.03
C PHE A 6 -31.04 -6.73 17.31
N ILE A 7 -30.62 -7.92 16.97
CA ILE A 7 -30.98 -8.67 15.76
C ILE A 7 -30.80 -7.81 14.52
N ILE A 8 -29.67 -7.98 13.89
CA ILE A 8 -29.53 -7.74 12.46
C ILE A 8 -29.10 -9.08 11.86
N ILE A 9 -30.09 -9.91 11.69
CA ILE A 9 -30.07 -11.05 10.79
C ILE A 9 -30.92 -10.63 9.61
N GLY A 10 -30.37 -10.77 8.42
CA GLY A 10 -31.22 -10.97 7.29
C GLY A 10 -31.65 -9.75 6.53
N VAL A 11 -30.84 -9.35 5.56
CA VAL A 11 -31.42 -8.80 4.34
C VAL A 11 -30.83 -9.58 3.18
N LEU A 12 -31.35 -10.75 3.06
CA LEU A 12 -31.45 -11.47 1.78
C LEU A 12 -32.86 -11.99 1.73
N ALA A 13 -33.77 -11.11 1.77
CA ALA A 13 -35.15 -11.41 1.48
C ALA A 13 -35.53 -10.57 0.28
N VAL A 14 -35.50 -11.26 -0.89
CA VAL A 14 -36.75 -11.37 -1.57
C VAL A 14 -37.33 -10.03 -2.00
N VAL A 15 -36.94 -9.64 -3.18
CA VAL A 15 -37.90 -8.91 -3.99
C VAL A 15 -38.62 -9.95 -4.85
N VAL A 16 -39.54 -10.62 -4.20
CA VAL A 16 -40.66 -11.23 -4.88
C VAL A 16 -41.86 -10.62 -4.22
N LEU A 17 -42.44 -9.70 -4.87
CA LEU A 17 -43.84 -9.40 -4.72
C LEU A 17 -44.09 -8.01 -5.26
N ALA A 18 -44.69 -8.00 -6.25
CA ALA A 18 -45.88 -7.19 -6.40
C ALA A 18 -46.06 -6.84 -7.84
N VAL A 19 -46.89 -7.49 -8.41
CA VAL A 19 -47.96 -6.73 -9.04
C VAL A 19 -49.21 -7.57 -9.00
N LEU A 20 -50.03 -7.30 -8.04
CA LEU A 20 -51.42 -7.64 -8.06
C LEU A 20 -52.21 -6.34 -8.23
N GLY A 21 -53.01 -6.29 -9.25
CA GLY A 21 -53.98 -5.23 -9.32
C GLY A 21 -54.57 -5.03 -10.71
N GLY A 22 -55.50 -5.80 -11.03
CA GLY A 22 -56.77 -5.42 -11.58
C GLY A 22 -56.83 -5.04 -13.07
N ILE A 23 -57.57 -5.80 -13.81
CA ILE A 23 -58.82 -5.32 -14.47
C ILE A 23 -59.58 -6.55 -14.97
N TRP A 24 -60.73 -6.60 -14.53
CA TRP A 24 -61.83 -7.54 -14.89
C TRP A 24 -62.47 -7.10 -16.19
N SER A 25 -62.60 -8.00 -17.17
CA SER A 25 -63.82 -8.04 -17.98
C SER A 25 -63.76 -9.13 -19.07
N LEU A 26 -64.57 -10.14 -18.85
CA LEU A 26 -65.46 -10.87 -19.81
C LEU A 26 -65.00 -11.07 -21.25
N THR A 27 -64.67 -12.31 -21.62
CA THR A 27 -65.59 -13.15 -22.43
C THR A 27 -65.04 -14.57 -22.63
N HIS A 28 -65.92 -15.53 -22.52
CA HIS A 28 -65.80 -16.94 -22.62
C HIS A 28 -64.86 -17.50 -23.71
N SER A 29 -63.89 -18.27 -23.28
CA SER A 29 -63.62 -19.54 -23.87
C SER A 29 -62.98 -20.42 -22.80
N LYS A 30 -63.68 -21.44 -22.33
CA LYS A 30 -63.20 -22.47 -21.45
C LYS A 30 -62.17 -23.32 -22.19
N GLU A 31 -60.93 -22.89 -22.27
CA GLU A 31 -59.79 -23.79 -22.23
C GLU A 31 -59.46 -23.95 -20.74
N GLU A 32 -59.60 -25.16 -20.26
CA GLU A 32 -59.04 -25.56 -18.98
C GLU A 32 -57.53 -25.37 -19.06
N LYS A 33 -57.01 -24.15 -18.69
CA LYS A 33 -55.62 -23.97 -18.37
C LYS A 33 -55.37 -24.90 -17.18
N LYS A 34 -54.78 -26.06 -17.43
CA LYS A 34 -54.05 -26.79 -16.41
C LYS A 34 -53.14 -25.77 -15.75
N THR A 35 -53.50 -25.30 -14.57
CA THR A 35 -52.62 -24.47 -13.71
C THR A 35 -51.41 -25.33 -13.49
N SER A 36 -50.28 -24.94 -14.14
CA SER A 36 -49.06 -25.66 -13.92
C SER A 36 -48.69 -25.53 -12.44
N HIS A 37 -48.38 -26.67 -11.87
CA HIS A 37 -48.00 -26.79 -10.44
C HIS A 37 -46.64 -26.20 -10.16
N TYR A 38 -45.94 -25.74 -11.20
CA TYR A 38 -44.56 -25.30 -11.11
C TYR A 38 -44.42 -23.77 -11.09
N GLU A 39 -43.71 -23.28 -10.08
CA GLU A 39 -43.28 -21.90 -10.01
C GLU A 39 -41.98 -21.70 -10.81
N THR A 40 -41.77 -20.50 -11.33
CA THR A 40 -40.56 -20.15 -12.03
C THR A 40 -39.84 -19.02 -11.31
N MET A 41 -38.50 -19.00 -11.40
CA MET A 41 -37.67 -17.89 -10.98
C MET A 41 -36.78 -17.40 -12.13
N VAL A 42 -36.37 -16.16 -12.08
CA VAL A 42 -35.42 -15.59 -13.06
C VAL A 42 -33.99 -15.78 -12.55
N ALA A 43 -33.17 -16.40 -13.37
CA ALA A 43 -31.74 -16.55 -13.11
C ALA A 43 -31.04 -15.19 -13.07
N GLN A 44 -30.31 -14.88 -12.02
CA GLN A 44 -29.67 -13.59 -11.81
C GLN A 44 -28.15 -13.72 -11.79
N LYS A 45 -27.45 -12.68 -12.23
CA LYS A 45 -25.99 -12.60 -12.02
C LYS A 45 -25.68 -12.59 -10.54
N ALA A 46 -24.56 -13.22 -10.16
CA ALA A 46 -24.06 -13.14 -8.81
C ALA A 46 -23.88 -11.67 -8.37
N LEU A 47 -24.31 -11.36 -7.16
CA LEU A 47 -24.17 -10.01 -6.62
C LEU A 47 -22.67 -9.68 -6.45
N PRO A 48 -22.24 -8.45 -6.76
CA PRO A 48 -20.88 -8.04 -6.54
C PRO A 48 -20.55 -8.06 -5.04
N LEU A 49 -19.36 -8.53 -4.72
CA LEU A 49 -18.82 -8.38 -3.38
C LEU A 49 -18.60 -6.89 -3.10
N THR A 50 -19.21 -6.38 -2.04
CA THR A 50 -19.09 -4.98 -1.64
C THR A 50 -18.27 -4.88 -0.36
N MET A 51 -17.20 -4.07 -0.42
CA MET A 51 -16.30 -3.77 0.69
C MET A 51 -16.37 -2.28 0.98
N SER A 52 -16.22 -1.91 2.26
CA SER A 52 -16.13 -0.51 2.68
C SER A 52 -14.73 -0.23 3.20
N GLY A 53 -14.23 0.98 2.96
CA GLY A 53 -12.91 1.39 3.37
C GLY A 53 -12.68 2.88 3.17
N ASN A 54 -11.42 3.26 3.18
CA ASN A 54 -11.00 4.65 3.04
C ASN A 54 -9.92 4.78 1.96
N VAL A 55 -9.78 5.99 1.47
CA VAL A 55 -8.63 6.42 0.67
C VAL A 55 -7.48 6.72 1.63
N SER A 56 -6.27 6.32 1.27
CA SER A 56 -5.05 6.62 2.04
C SER A 56 -3.89 6.91 1.09
N PRO A 57 -2.88 7.66 1.52
CA PRO A 57 -1.62 7.76 0.80
C PRO A 57 -1.00 6.38 0.61
N LYS A 58 -0.30 6.15 -0.49
CA LYS A 58 0.43 4.89 -0.73
C LYS A 58 1.55 4.70 0.29
N GLU A 59 2.23 5.80 0.62
CA GLU A 59 3.35 5.80 1.55
C GLU A 59 3.22 6.94 2.55
N VAL A 60 3.61 6.66 3.78
CA VAL A 60 3.72 7.66 4.85
C VAL A 60 5.03 7.42 5.58
N ARG A 61 5.84 8.46 5.73
CA ARG A 61 7.07 8.42 6.51
C ARG A 61 7.05 9.51 7.57
N SER A 62 7.42 9.14 8.79
CA SER A 62 7.52 10.06 9.90
C SER A 62 8.95 10.11 10.42
N PHE A 63 9.43 11.32 10.64
CA PHE A 63 10.73 11.61 11.19
C PHE A 63 10.51 12.33 12.52
N MET A 64 11.29 11.98 13.54
CA MET A 64 11.27 12.67 14.81
C MET A 64 12.62 13.32 15.04
N VAL A 65 12.62 14.58 15.40
CA VAL A 65 13.83 15.32 15.74
C VAL A 65 13.62 16.08 17.05
N THR A 66 14.57 15.94 17.94
CA THR A 66 14.52 16.67 19.23
C THR A 66 14.82 18.15 19.02
N LYS A 67 14.22 19.01 19.83
CA LYS A 67 14.48 20.46 19.82
C LYS A 67 15.98 20.77 19.87
N LYS A 68 16.74 20.00 20.67
CA LYS A 68 18.18 20.18 20.82
C LYS A 68 18.96 19.96 19.53
N ASN A 69 18.53 18.99 18.73
CA ASN A 69 19.23 18.57 17.52
C ASN A 69 18.65 19.23 16.25
N LEU A 70 17.52 19.92 16.34
CA LEU A 70 16.93 20.64 15.19
C LEU A 70 17.67 21.97 15.03
N ALA A 71 18.42 22.10 13.93
CA ALA A 71 19.06 23.36 13.57
C ALA A 71 18.08 24.29 12.85
N GLN A 72 17.42 23.78 11.82
CA GLN A 72 16.49 24.56 11.00
C GLN A 72 15.39 23.66 10.41
N MET A 73 14.16 24.16 10.43
CA MET A 73 13.04 23.56 9.71
C MET A 73 12.90 24.26 8.35
N GLU A 74 13.01 23.50 7.26
CA GLU A 74 13.00 24.04 5.89
C GLU A 74 11.60 23.99 5.25
N VAL A 75 10.67 23.28 5.90
CA VAL A 75 9.30 23.11 5.40
C VAL A 75 8.28 23.60 6.41
N LYS A 76 7.09 23.95 5.92
CA LYS A 76 5.95 24.36 6.74
C LYS A 76 4.89 23.26 6.75
N ASP A 77 4.05 23.26 7.78
CA ASP A 77 2.88 22.40 7.86
C ASP A 77 1.96 22.61 6.64
N GLY A 78 1.50 21.53 6.01
CA GLY A 78 0.69 21.57 4.79
C GLY A 78 1.46 21.86 3.49
N GLN A 79 2.79 21.98 3.52
CA GLN A 79 3.57 22.25 2.32
C GLN A 79 3.71 20.99 1.45
N LYS A 80 3.65 21.18 0.12
CA LYS A 80 4.02 20.14 -0.85
C LYS A 80 5.52 20.07 -1.03
N VAL A 81 6.04 18.85 -1.07
CA VAL A 81 7.47 18.58 -1.28
C VAL A 81 7.67 17.59 -2.41
N THR A 82 8.84 17.66 -3.03
CA THR A 82 9.30 16.70 -4.02
C THR A 82 10.36 15.77 -3.43
N ASN A 83 10.52 14.60 -4.02
CA ASN A 83 11.55 13.64 -3.63
C ASN A 83 12.94 14.31 -3.58
N GLY A 84 13.67 14.11 -2.49
CA GLY A 84 14.99 14.71 -2.26
C GLY A 84 14.97 16.14 -1.72
N GLN A 85 13.81 16.80 -1.63
CA GLN A 85 13.70 18.12 -1.03
C GLN A 85 14.04 18.08 0.46
N VAL A 86 14.86 19.03 0.92
CA VAL A 86 15.23 19.13 2.35
C VAL A 86 14.01 19.48 3.19
N LEU A 87 13.79 18.69 4.24
CA LEU A 87 12.70 18.86 5.21
C LEU A 87 13.18 19.68 6.42
N TYR A 88 14.31 19.30 6.94
CA TYR A 88 14.97 20.00 8.06
C TYR A 88 16.44 19.63 8.10
N THR A 89 17.23 20.50 8.72
CA THR A 89 18.65 20.29 9.03
C THR A 89 18.80 20.01 10.51
N THR A 90 19.62 19.03 10.86
CA THR A 90 19.98 18.74 12.24
C THR A 90 21.35 19.31 12.56
N TYR A 91 21.63 19.45 13.86
CA TYR A 91 22.95 19.82 14.37
C TYR A 91 23.39 18.79 15.41
N ASN A 92 24.58 18.25 15.18
CA ASN A 92 25.20 17.28 16.10
C ASN A 92 26.34 17.96 16.85
N GLN A 93 26.09 18.34 18.09
CA GLN A 93 27.07 19.01 18.94
C GLN A 93 28.33 18.16 19.21
N ALA A 94 28.18 16.83 19.32
CA ALA A 94 29.31 15.93 19.53
C ALA A 94 30.26 15.94 18.32
N ASN A 95 29.71 15.80 17.12
CA ASN A 95 30.48 15.84 15.88
C ASN A 95 31.09 17.25 15.65
N ALA A 96 30.40 18.31 16.03
CA ALA A 96 30.96 19.67 15.98
C ALA A 96 32.18 19.81 16.89
N SER A 97 32.14 19.30 18.12
CA SER A 97 33.26 19.29 19.03
C SER A 97 34.42 18.44 18.53
N GLU A 98 34.14 17.24 18.00
CA GLU A 98 35.14 16.38 17.36
C GLU A 98 35.82 17.08 16.17
N LEU A 99 35.03 17.75 15.35
CA LEU A 99 35.54 18.53 14.21
C LEU A 99 36.55 19.61 14.65
N ASP A 100 36.24 20.30 15.74
CA ASP A 100 37.14 21.34 16.29
C ASP A 100 38.43 20.73 16.83
N GLU A 101 38.36 19.60 17.55
CA GLU A 101 39.54 18.86 18.00
C GLU A 101 40.42 18.36 16.85
N LEU A 102 39.79 17.86 15.79
CA LEU A 102 40.48 17.43 14.56
C LEU A 102 41.19 18.57 13.85
N LYS A 103 40.58 19.77 13.80
CA LYS A 103 41.22 21.00 13.26
C LYS A 103 42.44 21.40 14.06
N VAL A 104 42.37 21.32 15.39
CA VAL A 104 43.53 21.59 16.27
C VAL A 104 44.64 20.56 15.99
N THR A 105 44.29 19.29 15.84
CA THR A 105 45.22 18.22 15.54
C THR A 105 45.86 18.42 14.16
N LEU A 106 45.07 18.79 13.15
CA LEU A 106 45.58 19.14 11.82
C LEU A 106 46.61 20.25 11.87
N ALA A 107 46.32 21.33 12.61
CA ALA A 107 47.24 22.45 12.80
C ALA A 107 48.54 22.03 13.47
N LYS A 108 48.50 21.06 14.40
CA LYS A 108 49.68 20.46 15.02
C LYS A 108 50.55 19.72 14.01
N TYR A 109 49.96 18.89 13.15
CA TYR A 109 50.67 18.14 12.11
C TYR A 109 51.23 19.07 11.01
N GLN A 110 50.52 20.14 10.64
CA GLN A 110 51.01 21.16 9.74
C GLN A 110 52.26 21.87 10.27
N ARG A 111 52.30 22.20 11.58
CA ARG A 111 53.51 22.74 12.20
C ARG A 111 54.66 21.73 12.23
N ALA A 112 54.35 20.46 12.55
CA ALA A 112 55.34 19.38 12.51
C ALA A 112 55.98 19.23 11.13
N LYS A 113 55.12 19.24 10.07
CA LYS A 113 55.61 19.21 8.66
C LYS A 113 56.50 20.38 8.34
N THR A 114 56.13 21.58 8.80
CA THR A 114 56.99 22.79 8.60
C THR A 114 58.36 22.61 9.25
N THR A 115 58.40 22.08 10.47
CA THR A 115 59.66 21.79 11.18
C THR A 115 60.46 20.70 10.51
N ALA A 116 59.83 19.62 10.04
CA ALA A 116 60.46 18.54 9.30
C ALA A 116 61.04 19.03 7.97
N ASN A 117 60.31 19.88 7.25
CA ASN A 117 60.81 20.49 6.01
C ASN A 117 62.07 21.38 6.27
N GLN A 118 62.11 22.13 7.39
CA GLN A 118 63.27 22.91 7.74
C GLN A 118 64.48 22.01 8.02
N LYS A 119 64.30 20.95 8.80
CA LYS A 119 65.34 19.95 9.06
C LYS A 119 65.87 19.32 7.76
N LEU A 120 64.96 18.94 6.85
CA LEU A 120 65.33 18.40 5.54
C LEU A 120 66.15 19.39 4.75
N GLN A 121 65.75 20.66 4.73
CA GLN A 121 66.53 21.72 4.08
C GLN A 121 67.92 21.85 4.66
N ASP A 122 68.04 21.85 5.99
CA ASP A 122 69.33 21.96 6.68
C ASP A 122 70.21 20.72 6.43
N ALA A 123 69.64 19.51 6.46
CA ALA A 123 70.36 18.29 6.13
C ALA A 123 70.88 18.28 4.65
N ARG A 124 70.03 18.72 3.73
CA ARG A 124 70.42 18.89 2.30
C ARG A 124 71.50 19.90 2.12
N ASN A 125 71.43 21.03 2.82
CA ASN A 125 72.47 22.08 2.78
C ASN A 125 73.80 21.58 3.33
N THR A 126 73.79 20.72 4.34
CA THR A 126 74.97 20.06 4.91
C THR A 126 75.57 19.08 3.90
N LEU A 127 74.76 18.18 3.36
CA LEU A 127 75.20 17.20 2.39
C LEU A 127 75.79 17.85 1.11
N ASN A 128 75.17 18.91 0.60
CA ASN A 128 75.61 19.65 -0.60
C ASN A 128 76.97 20.34 -0.45
N LYS A 129 77.45 20.51 0.78
CA LYS A 129 78.80 21.10 1.09
C LYS A 129 79.88 20.02 1.19
N MET A 130 79.55 18.76 1.11
CA MET A 130 80.44 17.60 1.31
C MET A 130 80.72 16.92 -0.02
N GLN A 131 81.91 16.35 -0.18
CA GLN A 131 82.28 15.44 -1.28
C GLN A 131 82.03 13.98 -0.82
N SER A 132 81.84 13.08 -1.76
CA SER A 132 81.59 11.67 -1.46
C SER A 132 82.76 10.94 -0.76
N SER A 133 83.98 11.55 -0.80
CA SER A 133 85.20 11.09 -0.09
C SER A 133 85.31 11.65 1.32
N ASP A 134 84.48 12.59 1.73
CA ASP A 134 84.61 13.23 3.03
C ASP A 134 84.14 12.30 4.16
N GLU A 135 84.84 12.35 5.29
CA GLU A 135 84.38 11.65 6.51
C GLU A 135 83.01 12.22 6.93
N GLY A 136 82.04 11.34 7.21
CA GLY A 136 80.68 11.71 7.60
C GLY A 136 79.72 11.96 6.40
N TYR A 137 80.13 11.73 5.13
CA TYR A 137 79.26 11.88 3.99
C TYR A 137 78.08 10.90 4.04
N SER A 138 78.33 9.66 4.46
CA SER A 138 77.28 8.64 4.63
C SER A 138 76.26 9.03 5.67
N GLU A 139 76.71 9.52 6.79
CA GLU A 139 75.85 10.05 7.90
C GLU A 139 75.01 11.24 7.48
N ALA A 140 75.59 12.15 6.68
CA ALA A 140 74.83 13.30 6.12
C ALA A 140 73.77 12.82 5.11
N LYS A 141 74.04 11.79 4.32
CA LYS A 141 73.07 11.18 3.41
C LYS A 141 71.93 10.51 4.16
N ASP A 142 72.27 9.80 5.24
CA ASP A 142 71.26 9.12 6.07
C ASP A 142 70.40 10.14 6.83
N ALA A 143 70.98 11.29 7.24
CA ALA A 143 70.22 12.40 7.83
C ALA A 143 69.22 13.01 6.85
N VAL A 144 69.55 13.11 5.54
CA VAL A 144 68.59 13.55 4.52
C VAL A 144 67.50 12.52 4.33
N ALA A 145 67.81 11.23 4.30
CA ALA A 145 66.82 10.17 4.20
C ALA A 145 65.82 10.20 5.37
N SER A 146 66.38 10.24 6.59
CA SER A 146 65.56 10.34 7.81
C SER A 146 64.67 11.58 7.86
N ALA A 147 65.19 12.75 7.43
CA ALA A 147 64.38 13.96 7.35
C ALA A 147 63.29 13.91 6.26
N ASN A 148 63.54 13.21 5.14
CA ASN A 148 62.51 12.93 4.17
C ASN A 148 61.39 12.07 4.73
N ASP A 149 61.74 11.01 5.51
CA ASP A 149 60.75 10.15 6.16
C ASP A 149 59.90 10.94 7.18
N GLU A 150 60.54 11.83 7.97
CA GLU A 150 59.78 12.73 8.90
C GLU A 150 58.77 13.61 8.13
N VAL A 151 59.11 14.11 6.95
CA VAL A 151 58.21 14.92 6.10
C VAL A 151 57.08 14.05 5.55
N ALA A 152 57.38 12.82 5.15
CA ALA A 152 56.41 11.87 4.64
C ALA A 152 55.44 11.51 5.76
N ASP A 153 55.88 11.11 6.94
CA ASP A 153 55.07 10.80 8.09
C ASP A 153 54.11 11.93 8.49
N ALA A 154 54.67 13.16 8.55
CA ALA A 154 53.86 14.33 8.83
C ALA A 154 52.80 14.61 7.73
N THR A 155 53.12 14.33 6.49
CA THR A 155 52.22 14.48 5.37
C THR A 155 51.10 13.44 5.41
N ASP A 156 51.41 12.19 5.73
CA ASP A 156 50.45 11.13 5.89
C ASP A 156 49.46 11.39 7.05
N SER A 157 50.03 11.91 8.17
CA SER A 157 49.20 12.33 9.33
C SER A 157 48.25 13.46 8.98
N ILE A 158 48.68 14.46 8.20
CA ILE A 158 47.83 15.54 7.66
C ILE A 158 46.73 14.96 6.78
N ASN A 159 47.07 14.11 5.82
CA ASN A 159 46.10 13.53 4.89
C ASN A 159 45.07 12.65 5.62
N ALA A 160 45.50 11.86 6.60
CA ALA A 160 44.59 11.04 7.41
C ALA A 160 43.63 11.89 8.24
N THR A 161 44.16 12.96 8.87
CA THR A 161 43.35 13.88 9.66
C THR A 161 42.38 14.67 8.79
N GLN A 162 42.80 15.11 7.60
CA GLN A 162 41.95 15.82 6.67
C GLN A 162 40.78 14.95 6.19
N ARG A 163 41.03 13.69 5.82
CA ARG A 163 39.93 12.76 5.47
C ARG A 163 38.91 12.60 6.60
N LYS A 164 39.41 12.53 7.85
CA LYS A 164 38.50 12.44 9.01
C LYS A 164 37.70 13.73 9.21
N ILE A 165 38.32 14.89 9.02
CA ILE A 165 37.64 16.19 9.04
C ILE A 165 36.53 16.23 7.99
N ASP A 166 36.82 15.80 6.75
CA ASP A 166 35.86 15.81 5.65
C ASP A 166 34.67 14.89 5.95
N GLN A 167 34.91 13.72 6.55
CA GLN A 167 33.86 12.81 7.00
C GLN A 167 33.00 13.44 8.11
N VAL A 168 33.61 13.85 9.22
CA VAL A 168 32.91 14.38 10.39
C VAL A 168 32.15 15.65 10.04
N SER A 169 32.71 16.51 9.16
CA SER A 169 32.05 17.76 8.75
C SER A 169 30.70 17.54 8.09
N GLN A 170 30.52 16.44 7.34
CA GLN A 170 29.24 16.08 6.72
C GLN A 170 28.20 15.63 7.76
N GLU A 171 28.66 15.13 8.90
CA GLU A 171 27.83 14.61 9.99
C GLU A 171 27.48 15.67 11.07
N VAL A 172 28.07 16.87 10.99
CA VAL A 172 27.76 17.98 11.91
C VAL A 172 26.35 18.52 11.68
N SER A 173 25.97 18.68 10.40
CA SER A 173 24.68 19.26 10.04
C SER A 173 24.03 18.49 8.88
N PRO A 174 23.67 17.22 9.10
CA PRO A 174 23.04 16.44 8.05
C PRO A 174 21.61 16.91 7.77
N ASN A 175 21.26 16.88 6.47
CA ASN A 175 19.92 17.17 6.01
C ASN A 175 19.05 15.93 6.03
N SER A 176 17.82 16.08 6.50
CA SER A 176 16.75 15.11 6.30
C SER A 176 15.94 15.49 5.08
N VAL A 177 15.75 14.57 4.17
CA VAL A 177 15.09 14.83 2.87
C VAL A 177 13.79 14.04 2.72
N ALA A 178 12.89 14.56 1.89
CA ALA A 178 11.65 13.87 1.54
C ALA A 178 11.97 12.62 0.72
N PRO A 179 11.45 11.44 1.10
CA PRO A 179 11.73 10.18 0.39
C PRO A 179 10.89 10.01 -0.89
N PHE A 180 9.84 10.81 -1.06
CA PHE A 180 8.92 10.81 -2.20
C PHE A 180 8.15 12.13 -2.27
N ASP A 181 7.48 12.37 -3.40
CA ASP A 181 6.60 13.53 -3.59
C ASP A 181 5.36 13.42 -2.69
N GLY A 182 5.00 14.49 -1.99
CA GLY A 182 3.89 14.43 -1.06
C GLY A 182 3.58 15.73 -0.33
N ASP A 183 2.72 15.61 0.66
CA ASP A 183 2.34 16.69 1.58
C ASP A 183 3.01 16.46 2.94
N VAL A 184 3.53 17.54 3.52
CA VAL A 184 4.21 17.51 4.82
C VAL A 184 3.27 17.95 5.92
N ALA A 185 3.25 17.20 7.02
CA ALA A 185 2.69 17.66 8.30
C ALA A 185 3.81 17.83 9.32
N VAL A 186 3.88 19.01 9.96
CA VAL A 186 4.84 19.35 11.01
C VAL A 186 4.09 19.55 12.31
N LYS A 187 4.39 18.75 13.32
CA LYS A 187 3.80 18.86 14.66
C LYS A 187 4.91 18.94 15.69
N TYR A 188 4.73 19.81 16.68
CA TYR A 188 5.62 19.92 17.82
C TYR A 188 4.95 19.35 19.07
N ASP A 189 5.72 18.64 19.88
CA ASP A 189 5.27 18.22 21.22
C ASP A 189 5.49 19.32 22.25
N ASP A 190 5.05 19.09 23.48
CA ASP A 190 5.17 20.05 24.60
C ASP A 190 6.63 20.37 24.96
N ASN A 191 7.57 19.50 24.60
CA ASN A 191 9.00 19.69 24.79
C ASN A 191 9.66 20.43 23.62
N GLY A 192 8.90 20.74 22.57
CA GLY A 192 9.36 21.38 21.36
C GLY A 192 10.09 20.45 20.39
N ASN A 193 9.98 19.12 20.57
CA ASN A 193 10.46 18.17 19.56
C ASN A 193 9.53 18.17 18.37
N ALA A 194 10.09 18.07 17.17
CA ALA A 194 9.30 18.07 15.94
C ALA A 194 9.07 16.65 15.43
N LYS A 195 7.82 16.36 15.04
CA LYS A 195 7.45 15.21 14.22
C LYS A 195 7.08 15.72 12.83
N VAL A 196 7.90 15.37 11.85
CA VAL A 196 7.68 15.67 10.44
C VAL A 196 7.15 14.42 9.77
N THR A 197 5.96 14.49 9.19
CA THR A 197 5.33 13.38 8.46
C THR A 197 5.18 13.78 7.01
N VAL A 198 5.70 12.96 6.11
CA VAL A 198 5.51 13.09 4.66
C VAL A 198 4.52 12.03 4.23
N SER A 199 3.40 12.45 3.62
CA SER A 199 2.38 11.59 3.06
C SER A 199 2.44 11.68 1.54
N SER A 200 2.53 10.54 0.86
CA SER A 200 2.63 10.48 -0.61
C SER A 200 1.42 11.14 -1.28
N SER A 201 1.66 11.87 -2.36
CA SER A 201 0.61 12.38 -3.24
C SER A 201 -0.12 11.27 -4.01
N ALA A 202 0.50 10.10 -4.14
CA ALA A 202 -0.14 8.92 -4.73
C ALA A 202 -1.10 8.30 -3.72
N LEU A 203 -2.34 8.06 -4.15
CA LEU A 203 -3.41 7.53 -3.31
C LEU A 203 -3.71 6.07 -3.62
N GLN A 204 -4.23 5.38 -2.63
CA GLN A 204 -4.73 4.01 -2.74
C GLN A 204 -6.04 3.83 -1.97
N MET A 205 -6.84 2.90 -2.42
CA MET A 205 -7.92 2.32 -1.66
C MET A 205 -7.35 1.41 -0.58
N VAL A 206 -7.82 1.54 0.64
CA VAL A 206 -7.59 0.57 1.71
C VAL A 206 -8.94 0.11 2.23
N THR A 207 -9.28 -1.14 1.98
CA THR A 207 -10.51 -1.77 2.46
C THR A 207 -10.20 -3.10 3.13
N THR A 208 -11.20 -3.77 3.65
CA THR A 208 -11.03 -5.10 4.24
C THR A 208 -12.05 -6.08 3.70
N VAL A 209 -11.63 -7.33 3.56
CA VAL A 209 -12.47 -8.48 3.26
C VAL A 209 -12.48 -9.45 4.45
N SER A 210 -13.63 -10.10 4.70
CA SER A 210 -13.74 -11.12 5.74
C SER A 210 -13.06 -12.42 5.30
N GLU A 211 -12.70 -13.29 6.25
CA GLU A 211 -12.17 -14.63 5.96
C GLU A 211 -13.12 -15.48 5.09
N TYR A 212 -14.43 -15.28 5.23
CA TYR A 212 -15.46 -15.99 4.47
C TYR A 212 -15.49 -15.58 2.99
N ASP A 213 -15.09 -14.33 2.71
CA ASP A 213 -15.07 -13.76 1.36
C ASP A 213 -13.67 -13.64 0.78
N TYR A 214 -12.64 -14.02 1.54
CA TYR A 214 -11.24 -13.90 1.14
C TYR A 214 -10.94 -14.56 -0.22
N ALA A 215 -11.49 -15.75 -0.45
CA ALA A 215 -11.30 -16.48 -1.71
C ALA A 215 -12.00 -15.83 -2.92
N LYS A 216 -12.91 -14.87 -2.70
CA LYS A 216 -13.66 -14.15 -3.74
C LYS A 216 -12.93 -12.93 -4.29
N VAL A 217 -11.75 -12.59 -3.72
CA VAL A 217 -10.96 -11.40 -4.09
C VAL A 217 -9.52 -11.81 -4.27
N LYS A 218 -8.92 -11.40 -5.39
CA LYS A 218 -7.53 -11.71 -5.72
C LYS A 218 -6.81 -10.48 -6.26
N THR A 219 -5.50 -10.46 -6.10
CA THR A 219 -4.64 -9.51 -6.81
C THR A 219 -4.84 -9.66 -8.31
N GLY A 220 -5.04 -8.56 -9.02
CA GLY A 220 -5.36 -8.51 -10.44
C GLY A 220 -6.86 -8.40 -10.76
N ASP A 221 -7.75 -8.61 -9.79
CA ASP A 221 -9.18 -8.45 -9.99
C ASP A 221 -9.55 -6.98 -10.25
N SER A 222 -10.53 -6.76 -11.12
CA SER A 222 -11.11 -5.44 -11.34
C SER A 222 -12.05 -5.06 -10.19
N VAL A 223 -11.92 -3.83 -9.72
CA VAL A 223 -12.74 -3.28 -8.64
C VAL A 223 -13.28 -1.90 -9.03
N THR A 224 -14.58 -1.69 -8.91
CA THR A 224 -15.19 -0.37 -9.05
C THR A 224 -15.21 0.31 -7.68
N VAL A 225 -14.43 1.38 -7.53
CA VAL A 225 -14.35 2.19 -6.31
C VAL A 225 -15.24 3.40 -6.44
N SER A 226 -16.06 3.68 -5.45
CA SER A 226 -16.94 4.86 -5.41
C SER A 226 -16.79 5.61 -4.09
N ALA A 227 -16.58 6.91 -4.19
CA ALA A 227 -16.56 7.83 -3.05
C ALA A 227 -17.97 8.01 -2.49
N VAL A 228 -18.15 7.77 -1.19
CA VAL A 228 -19.49 7.83 -0.57
C VAL A 228 -20.08 9.25 -0.59
N ALA A 229 -19.25 10.26 -0.30
CA ALA A 229 -19.71 11.64 -0.19
C ALA A 229 -19.95 12.30 -1.55
N THR A 230 -19.15 12.00 -2.57
CA THR A 230 -19.19 12.70 -3.87
C THR A 230 -19.84 11.90 -4.99
N GLY A 231 -20.00 10.58 -4.80
CA GLY A 231 -20.47 9.66 -5.82
C GLY A 231 -19.50 9.43 -6.99
N LYS A 232 -18.31 10.06 -6.98
CA LYS A 232 -17.28 9.83 -7.99
C LYS A 232 -16.87 8.36 -8.01
N LYS A 233 -16.65 7.82 -9.19
CA LYS A 233 -16.31 6.41 -9.41
C LYS A 233 -15.03 6.29 -10.21
N GLN A 234 -14.30 5.22 -9.96
CA GLN A 234 -13.14 4.81 -10.73
C GLN A 234 -13.09 3.28 -10.76
N ASP A 235 -12.83 2.72 -11.94
CA ASP A 235 -12.44 1.33 -12.05
C ASP A 235 -10.93 1.24 -11.83
N ALA A 236 -10.55 0.32 -10.97
CA ALA A 236 -9.16 0.10 -10.56
C ALA A 236 -8.87 -1.41 -10.56
N THR A 237 -7.59 -1.76 -10.41
CA THR A 237 -7.16 -3.14 -10.26
C THR A 237 -6.66 -3.34 -8.84
N ILE A 238 -7.05 -4.45 -8.21
CA ILE A 238 -6.54 -4.83 -6.90
C ILE A 238 -5.05 -5.13 -7.01
N THR A 239 -4.24 -4.35 -6.29
CA THR A 239 -2.78 -4.46 -6.31
C THR A 239 -2.26 -5.45 -5.29
N LEU A 240 -2.95 -5.57 -4.15
CA LEU A 240 -2.56 -6.46 -3.06
C LEU A 240 -3.79 -6.90 -2.25
N VAL A 241 -3.80 -8.16 -1.86
CA VAL A 241 -4.65 -8.71 -0.80
C VAL A 241 -3.71 -9.25 0.28
N ASP A 242 -3.77 -8.68 1.48
CA ASP A 242 -2.89 -9.09 2.58
C ASP A 242 -3.11 -10.57 2.94
N ALA A 243 -2.02 -11.30 3.14
CA ALA A 243 -2.05 -12.69 3.63
C ALA A 243 -2.21 -12.77 5.16
N HIS A 244 -1.94 -11.68 5.86
CA HIS A 244 -2.03 -11.59 7.31
C HIS A 244 -3.25 -10.75 7.72
N PRO A 245 -4.05 -11.23 8.67
CA PRO A 245 -5.21 -10.48 9.13
C PRO A 245 -4.79 -9.22 9.90
N THR A 246 -5.51 -8.13 9.69
CA THR A 246 -5.35 -6.89 10.47
C THR A 246 -6.01 -6.95 11.84
N THR A 247 -7.07 -7.73 11.94
CA THR A 247 -7.78 -7.98 13.19
C THR A 247 -8.19 -9.44 13.23
N THR A 248 -7.85 -10.10 14.30
CA THR A 248 -8.37 -11.42 14.67
C THR A 248 -9.39 -11.23 15.78
N ASN A 249 -10.65 -11.55 15.50
CA ASN A 249 -11.70 -11.50 16.50
C ASN A 249 -12.45 -12.82 16.48
N ALA A 250 -12.41 -13.54 17.58
CA ALA A 250 -13.08 -14.84 17.72
C ALA A 250 -14.60 -14.79 17.44
N THR A 251 -15.21 -13.62 17.59
CA THR A 251 -16.66 -13.44 17.40
C THR A 251 -17.03 -13.01 15.99
N ASN A 252 -16.18 -12.20 15.32
CA ASN A 252 -16.50 -11.57 14.04
C ASN A 252 -15.61 -12.05 12.88
N GLY A 253 -14.77 -13.06 13.12
CA GLY A 253 -13.82 -13.57 12.16
C GLY A 253 -12.64 -12.62 11.87
N SER A 254 -11.71 -13.10 11.06
CA SER A 254 -10.53 -12.34 10.64
C SER A 254 -10.83 -11.45 9.46
N LYS A 255 -10.17 -10.29 9.39
CA LYS A 255 -10.26 -9.36 8.26
C LYS A 255 -8.89 -9.13 7.64
N TYR A 256 -8.85 -9.09 6.34
CA TYR A 256 -7.64 -8.92 5.51
C TYR A 256 -7.74 -7.64 4.72
N LYS A 257 -6.66 -6.86 4.66
CA LYS A 257 -6.66 -5.63 3.85
C LYS A 257 -6.57 -5.94 2.37
N VAL A 258 -7.25 -5.09 1.60
CA VAL A 258 -7.26 -5.11 0.14
C VAL A 258 -6.91 -3.71 -0.35
N TYR A 259 -6.00 -3.62 -1.30
CA TYR A 259 -5.47 -2.37 -1.83
C TYR A 259 -5.70 -2.27 -3.34
N ALA A 260 -5.93 -1.05 -3.81
CA ALA A 260 -5.96 -0.70 -5.23
C ALA A 260 -5.52 0.75 -5.41
N ASP A 261 -4.84 1.06 -6.51
CA ASP A 261 -4.37 2.41 -6.80
C ASP A 261 -5.53 3.32 -7.20
N LEU A 262 -5.50 4.55 -6.72
CA LEU A 262 -6.52 5.56 -7.00
C LEU A 262 -5.90 6.85 -7.57
N ASP A 263 -6.63 7.50 -8.47
CA ASP A 263 -6.24 8.80 -9.02
C ASP A 263 -6.60 9.92 -8.03
N ALA A 264 -5.61 10.69 -7.60
CA ALA A 264 -5.77 11.84 -6.72
C ALA A 264 -6.64 12.96 -7.31
N LYS A 265 -6.96 12.94 -8.62
CA LYS A 265 -7.93 13.86 -9.23
C LYS A 265 -9.38 13.54 -8.83
N ASN A 266 -9.66 12.29 -8.50
CA ASN A 266 -10.99 11.79 -8.18
C ASN A 266 -11.24 11.60 -6.69
N PHE A 267 -10.19 11.38 -5.91
CA PHE A 267 -10.24 11.02 -4.50
C PHE A 267 -9.33 11.88 -3.66
N ILE A 268 -9.65 12.00 -2.38
CA ILE A 268 -8.87 12.72 -1.37
C ILE A 268 -8.53 11.76 -0.22
N ASP A 269 -7.39 11.97 0.41
CA ASP A 269 -6.99 11.24 1.61
C ASP A 269 -8.07 11.28 2.71
N GLY A 270 -8.27 10.18 3.41
CA GLY A 270 -9.26 10.02 4.46
C GLY A 270 -10.71 9.82 3.96
N GLN A 271 -10.99 9.94 2.67
CA GLN A 271 -12.33 9.83 2.11
C GLN A 271 -12.87 8.41 2.23
N THR A 272 -14.11 8.28 2.71
CA THR A 272 -14.82 6.99 2.77
C THR A 272 -15.25 6.53 1.39
N ILE A 273 -15.02 5.26 1.09
CA ILE A 273 -15.31 4.61 -0.19
C ILE A 273 -16.08 3.31 -0.04
N LYS A 274 -16.77 2.93 -1.12
CA LYS A 274 -17.30 1.58 -1.35
C LYS A 274 -16.59 0.99 -2.56
N ALA A 275 -16.10 -0.22 -2.41
CA ALA A 275 -15.44 -1.00 -3.44
C ALA A 275 -16.32 -2.18 -3.82
N LYS A 276 -16.54 -2.42 -5.11
CA LYS A 276 -17.36 -3.52 -5.65
C LYS A 276 -16.52 -4.37 -6.58
N VAL A 277 -16.40 -5.66 -6.25
CA VAL A 277 -15.76 -6.67 -7.10
C VAL A 277 -16.84 -7.53 -7.71
N ALA A 278 -16.92 -7.54 -9.03
CA ALA A 278 -17.88 -8.37 -9.73
C ALA A 278 -17.63 -9.85 -9.43
N GLN A 279 -18.69 -10.59 -9.13
CA GLN A 279 -18.60 -12.03 -8.92
C GLN A 279 -19.07 -12.77 -10.17
N ALA A 280 -18.34 -13.82 -10.54
CA ALA A 280 -18.69 -14.67 -11.68
C ALA A 280 -19.83 -15.61 -11.30
N GLY A 281 -20.67 -15.94 -12.29
CA GLY A 281 -21.71 -16.94 -12.19
C GLY A 281 -23.13 -16.39 -12.17
N ILE A 282 -24.05 -17.30 -12.28
CA ILE A 282 -25.50 -17.08 -12.22
C ILE A 282 -26.01 -17.74 -10.96
N VAL A 283 -26.76 -17.00 -10.17
CA VAL A 283 -27.33 -17.51 -8.90
C VAL A 283 -28.78 -17.95 -9.14
N ILE A 284 -29.06 -19.18 -8.71
CA ILE A 284 -30.39 -19.76 -8.64
C ILE A 284 -30.58 -20.46 -7.28
N ALA A 285 -31.82 -20.74 -6.91
CA ALA A 285 -32.07 -21.56 -5.73
C ALA A 285 -31.54 -22.99 -5.99
N LYS A 286 -30.99 -23.64 -4.95
CA LYS A 286 -30.56 -25.04 -5.03
C LYS A 286 -31.70 -25.94 -5.52
N SER A 287 -32.94 -25.65 -5.10
CA SER A 287 -34.14 -26.43 -5.50
C SER A 287 -34.40 -26.44 -7.00
N CYS A 288 -33.85 -25.49 -7.78
CA CYS A 288 -33.96 -25.49 -9.24
C CYS A 288 -33.10 -26.56 -9.93
N VAL A 289 -32.11 -27.09 -9.19
CA VAL A 289 -31.14 -28.03 -9.77
C VAL A 289 -31.52 -29.45 -9.47
N ARG A 290 -31.70 -30.25 -10.52
CA ARG A 290 -31.97 -31.68 -10.45
C ARG A 290 -30.98 -32.45 -11.30
N GLN A 291 -30.25 -33.36 -10.72
CA GLN A 291 -29.27 -34.22 -11.40
C GLN A 291 -28.31 -33.46 -12.34
N GLY A 292 -27.81 -32.28 -11.90
CA GLY A 292 -26.90 -31.45 -12.68
C GLY A 292 -27.54 -30.70 -13.84
N LYS A 293 -28.87 -30.60 -13.86
CA LYS A 293 -29.64 -29.89 -14.88
C LYS A 293 -30.60 -28.89 -14.22
N VAL A 294 -30.97 -27.88 -15.00
CA VAL A 294 -32.09 -26.96 -14.74
C VAL A 294 -33.12 -27.10 -15.86
N TYR A 295 -34.34 -26.71 -15.56
CA TYR A 295 -35.42 -26.67 -16.51
C TYR A 295 -35.73 -25.21 -16.84
N VAL A 296 -35.36 -24.79 -18.04
CA VAL A 296 -35.55 -23.42 -18.54
C VAL A 296 -36.89 -23.32 -19.25
N VAL A 297 -37.58 -22.20 -19.03
CA VAL A 297 -38.83 -21.89 -19.72
C VAL A 297 -38.58 -20.84 -20.79
N GLU A 298 -38.66 -21.26 -22.06
CA GLU A 298 -38.52 -20.39 -23.23
C GLU A 298 -39.81 -20.47 -24.09
N ASP A 299 -40.37 -19.33 -24.40
CA ASP A 299 -41.67 -19.24 -25.12
C ASP A 299 -42.79 -20.09 -24.52
N GLY A 300 -42.82 -20.19 -23.19
CA GLY A 300 -43.77 -20.99 -22.44
C GLY A 300 -43.53 -22.51 -22.45
N LYS A 301 -42.43 -22.99 -23.03
CA LYS A 301 -42.06 -24.41 -23.06
C LYS A 301 -40.86 -24.71 -22.18
N VAL A 302 -40.91 -25.85 -21.52
CA VAL A 302 -39.85 -26.36 -20.67
C VAL A 302 -38.79 -27.05 -21.50
N THR A 303 -37.54 -26.68 -21.34
CA THR A 303 -36.36 -27.34 -21.92
C THR A 303 -35.35 -27.67 -20.84
N SER A 304 -34.83 -28.91 -20.82
CA SER A 304 -33.78 -29.27 -19.86
C SER A 304 -32.43 -28.80 -20.35
N GLN A 305 -31.65 -28.17 -19.44
CA GLN A 305 -30.35 -27.64 -19.74
C GLN A 305 -29.31 -28.11 -18.70
N ALA A 306 -28.24 -28.74 -19.17
CA ALA A 306 -27.14 -29.13 -18.29
C ALA A 306 -26.38 -27.92 -17.82
N ILE A 307 -26.05 -27.89 -16.53
CA ILE A 307 -25.30 -26.79 -15.90
C ILE A 307 -24.07 -27.31 -15.17
N THR A 308 -23.08 -26.44 -15.07
CA THR A 308 -21.91 -26.65 -14.20
C THR A 308 -21.91 -25.56 -13.13
N GLY A 309 -21.65 -25.93 -11.90
CA GLY A 309 -21.60 -24.96 -10.81
C GLY A 309 -21.37 -25.65 -9.45
N LYS A 310 -21.55 -24.90 -8.40
CA LYS A 310 -21.40 -25.38 -7.03
C LYS A 310 -22.49 -24.81 -6.11
N GLU A 311 -22.81 -25.59 -5.08
CA GLU A 311 -23.68 -25.13 -4.00
C GLU A 311 -22.90 -24.26 -3.02
N VAL A 312 -23.48 -23.13 -2.63
CA VAL A 312 -22.95 -22.22 -1.62
C VAL A 312 -24.12 -21.62 -0.85
N ASP A 313 -24.15 -21.82 0.45
CA ASP A 313 -25.15 -21.22 1.38
C ASP A 313 -26.63 -21.40 0.94
N GLY A 314 -26.99 -22.60 0.49
CA GLY A 314 -28.35 -22.93 0.04
C GLY A 314 -28.72 -22.38 -1.34
N GLN A 315 -27.82 -21.72 -2.01
CA GLN A 315 -27.92 -21.30 -3.40
C GLN A 315 -27.02 -22.16 -4.29
N TYR A 316 -27.31 -22.16 -5.57
CA TYR A 316 -26.44 -22.78 -6.58
C TYR A 316 -25.86 -21.72 -7.49
N ILE A 317 -24.52 -21.64 -7.51
CA ILE A 317 -23.78 -20.72 -8.39
C ILE A 317 -23.41 -21.47 -9.66
N VAL A 318 -24.08 -21.15 -10.74
CA VAL A 318 -23.87 -21.75 -12.05
C VAL A 318 -22.72 -21.00 -12.76
N THR A 319 -21.69 -21.74 -13.15
CA THR A 319 -20.54 -21.20 -13.88
C THR A 319 -20.62 -21.41 -15.39
N ALA A 320 -21.41 -22.37 -15.84
CA ALA A 320 -21.68 -22.63 -17.26
C ALA A 320 -23.05 -23.29 -17.46
N GLY A 321 -23.66 -23.08 -18.64
CA GLY A 321 -24.91 -23.71 -19.02
C GLY A 321 -26.18 -22.93 -18.62
N LEU A 322 -26.07 -21.69 -18.14
CA LEU A 322 -27.22 -20.81 -17.86
C LEU A 322 -26.82 -19.34 -18.08
N THR A 323 -27.75 -18.52 -18.54
CA THR A 323 -27.57 -17.09 -18.72
C THR A 323 -28.52 -16.29 -17.82
N ALA A 324 -28.07 -15.08 -17.40
CA ALA A 324 -28.92 -14.18 -16.62
C ALA A 324 -30.17 -13.78 -17.45
N GLY A 325 -31.31 -13.75 -16.77
CA GLY A 325 -32.58 -13.41 -17.37
C GLY A 325 -33.39 -14.63 -17.80
N GLN A 326 -32.80 -15.84 -17.95
CA GLN A 326 -33.57 -17.03 -18.23
C GLN A 326 -34.51 -17.38 -17.07
N LYS A 327 -35.73 -17.81 -17.38
CA LYS A 327 -36.67 -18.32 -16.39
C LYS A 327 -36.37 -19.80 -16.14
N VAL A 328 -36.22 -20.20 -14.90
CA VAL A 328 -35.99 -21.58 -14.48
C VAL A 328 -37.10 -22.06 -13.56
N VAL A 329 -37.46 -23.33 -13.65
CA VAL A 329 -38.44 -23.94 -12.74
C VAL A 329 -37.82 -24.06 -11.34
N SER A 330 -38.53 -23.56 -10.30
CA SER A 330 -38.01 -23.48 -8.93
C SER A 330 -37.86 -24.84 -8.24
N ASN A 331 -38.80 -25.77 -8.46
CA ASN A 331 -38.81 -27.09 -7.81
C ASN A 331 -39.20 -28.17 -8.85
N PRO A 332 -38.31 -28.52 -9.80
CA PRO A 332 -38.61 -29.56 -10.78
C PRO A 332 -38.64 -30.93 -10.10
N ASP A 333 -39.78 -31.64 -10.26
CA ASP A 333 -39.95 -32.99 -9.75
C ASP A 333 -39.80 -34.04 -10.87
N GLY A 334 -40.24 -35.31 -10.60
CA GLY A 334 -40.17 -36.40 -11.58
C GLY A 334 -41.23 -36.35 -12.67
N ASP A 335 -42.23 -35.54 -12.48
CA ASP A 335 -43.42 -35.47 -13.34
C ASP A 335 -43.28 -34.38 -14.42
N LEU A 336 -42.35 -33.42 -14.22
CA LEU A 336 -42.04 -32.36 -15.15
C LEU A 336 -41.46 -32.96 -16.46
N LYS A 337 -42.12 -32.72 -17.58
CA LYS A 337 -41.71 -33.22 -18.89
C LYS A 337 -41.10 -32.12 -19.76
N GLU A 338 -40.12 -32.49 -20.53
CA GLU A 338 -39.56 -31.64 -21.59
C GLU A 338 -40.63 -31.31 -22.64
N GLY A 339 -40.77 -30.05 -23.02
CA GLY A 339 -41.81 -29.54 -23.92
C GLY A 339 -43.15 -29.20 -23.22
N GLU A 340 -43.25 -29.41 -21.91
CA GLU A 340 -44.44 -29.03 -21.14
C GLU A 340 -44.66 -27.52 -21.21
N GLN A 341 -45.91 -27.09 -21.35
CA GLN A 341 -46.26 -25.67 -21.37
C GLN A 341 -46.45 -25.13 -19.93
N LEU A 342 -45.64 -24.15 -19.59
CA LEU A 342 -45.76 -23.37 -18.34
C LEU A 342 -46.15 -21.92 -18.69
N PRO A 343 -46.95 -21.26 -17.87
CA PRO A 343 -47.43 -19.90 -18.11
C PRO A 343 -46.31 -18.84 -18.02
#